data_4d017f04d71ff8d8ca674d75be896aa8
#
_entry.id   4d017f04d71ff8d8ca674d75be896aa8
#
_cell.length_a   1.000
_cell.length_b   1.000
_cell.length_c   1.000
_cell.angle_alpha   90.00
_cell.angle_beta   90.00
_cell.angle_gamma   90.00
#
_symmetry.space_group_name_H-M   'P 1'
#
loop_
_entity.id
_entity.type
_entity.pdbx_description
1 polymer ?
#
loop_
_entity_poly.entity_id
_entity_poly.type
_entity_poly.pdbx_seq_one_letter_code
_entity_poly.pdbx_strand_id
1 'polypeptide(L)'
;NKLATCEQKERKPDSYYRVNGMNTIYMNVYAEEDVNVSSVANRVKEMVDANDNPSCQLTLTYDRAEEQMSEFQTLIIRSGISLLLLLLFVYLSRRDWKYLCIIATTLLANILTAVILYWLFDLRLHPFSMAGITVSLGLIIDSTIVMVDHYSYSRNFGAFHGILGAMLTTIGSLIIIVWLPEFLKNDLYDFSWMVIINLAVALLVAALFAPALVSRMNYTSLQAGKPRHLQFVRGWTMFYAKYVRICQHRIGRWP
;
A
#
# COMPACT_ATOMS: atom_id res chain seq x y z
N ASN A 1 -65.22 22.01 13.17
CA ASN A 1 -64.26 21.40 14.10
C ASN A 1 -62.85 21.55 13.57
N LYS A 2 -62.09 22.57 14.01
CA LYS A 2 -60.66 22.70 13.70
C LYS A 2 -59.92 21.76 14.65
N LEU A 3 -59.38 20.67 14.14
CA LEU A 3 -58.70 19.65 14.89
C LEU A 3 -57.22 20.02 15.20
N ALA A 4 -56.61 20.93 14.47
CA ALA A 4 -55.29 21.48 14.70
C ALA A 4 -55.10 22.82 14.00
N THR A 5 -54.32 23.72 14.60
CA THR A 5 -53.77 24.92 13.98
C THR A 5 -52.30 24.68 13.72
N CYS A 6 -51.89 24.70 12.45
CA CYS A 6 -50.49 24.65 12.11
C CYS A 6 -49.92 26.06 12.04
N GLU A 7 -48.98 26.40 12.88
CA GLU A 7 -48.25 27.65 12.90
C GLU A 7 -46.82 27.37 12.46
N GLN A 8 -46.40 28.01 11.37
CA GLN A 8 -45.03 27.92 10.92
C GLN A 8 -44.16 28.85 11.74
N LYS A 9 -43.32 28.27 12.58
CA LYS A 9 -42.43 29.02 13.46
C LYS A 9 -40.97 28.86 12.98
N GLU A 10 -40.33 29.95 12.65
CA GLU A 10 -38.91 29.95 12.38
C GLU A 10 -38.12 29.53 13.62
N ARG A 11 -37.40 28.42 13.51
CA ARG A 11 -36.49 27.97 14.57
C ARG A 11 -35.20 28.75 14.42
N LYS A 12 -34.73 29.37 15.51
CA LYS A 12 -33.40 29.99 15.48
C LYS A 12 -32.37 28.93 15.13
N PRO A 13 -31.52 29.17 14.12
CA PRO A 13 -30.50 28.23 13.74
C PRO A 13 -29.47 28.03 14.87
N ASP A 14 -29.08 26.79 15.14
CA ASP A 14 -28.11 26.44 16.17
C ASP A 14 -26.70 26.88 15.82
N SER A 15 -26.44 27.17 14.53
CA SER A 15 -25.17 27.65 14.01
C SER A 15 -25.37 28.61 12.83
N TYR A 16 -24.52 29.63 12.74
CA TYR A 16 -24.50 30.58 11.61
C TYR A 16 -23.22 30.35 10.80
N TYR A 17 -23.38 30.10 9.51
CA TYR A 17 -22.26 30.02 8.58
C TYR A 17 -22.10 31.36 7.87
N ARG A 18 -20.88 31.88 7.84
CA ARG A 18 -20.54 33.11 7.14
C ARG A 18 -19.32 32.90 6.27
N VAL A 19 -19.42 33.31 5.01
CA VAL A 19 -18.31 33.35 4.07
C VAL A 19 -18.10 34.80 3.68
N ASN A 20 -16.90 35.34 3.86
CA ASN A 20 -16.57 36.75 3.58
C ASN A 20 -17.51 37.75 4.27
N GLY A 21 -18.01 37.43 5.50
CA GLY A 21 -18.91 38.29 6.26
C GLY A 21 -20.39 38.18 5.88
N MET A 22 -20.75 37.50 4.80
CA MET A 22 -22.12 37.26 4.35
C MET A 22 -22.69 35.98 4.96
N ASN A 23 -23.96 36.02 5.35
CA ASN A 23 -24.65 34.84 5.82
C ASN A 23 -24.83 33.84 4.66
N THR A 24 -24.41 32.61 4.90
CA THR A 24 -24.35 31.58 3.86
C THR A 24 -25.10 30.32 4.33
N ILE A 25 -25.72 29.63 3.41
CA ILE A 25 -26.31 28.29 3.66
C ILE A 25 -25.30 27.26 3.15
N TYR A 26 -24.95 26.33 4.04
CA TYR A 26 -24.05 25.23 3.68
C TYR A 26 -24.90 24.02 3.26
N MET A 27 -24.61 23.48 2.07
CA MET A 27 -25.26 22.30 1.55
C MET A 27 -24.24 21.20 1.34
N ASN A 28 -24.42 20.07 2.01
CA ASN A 28 -23.62 18.88 1.80
C ASN A 28 -24.32 17.95 0.81
N VAL A 29 -23.62 17.57 -0.25
CA VAL A 29 -24.07 16.58 -1.21
C VAL A 29 -23.34 15.27 -0.92
N TYR A 30 -24.10 14.21 -0.68
CA TYR A 30 -23.56 12.88 -0.43
C TYR A 30 -23.85 12.00 -1.66
N ALA A 31 -22.84 11.26 -2.10
CA ALA A 31 -23.01 10.22 -3.10
C ALA A 31 -23.56 8.95 -2.45
N GLU A 32 -24.40 8.21 -3.16
CA GLU A 32 -24.84 6.88 -2.74
C GLU A 32 -23.67 5.87 -2.81
N GLU A 33 -23.69 4.83 -1.98
CA GLU A 33 -22.54 3.92 -1.81
C GLU A 33 -22.06 3.24 -3.09
N ASP A 34 -22.95 3.02 -4.07
CA ASP A 34 -22.66 2.31 -5.32
C ASP A 34 -22.31 3.23 -6.49
N VAL A 35 -22.27 4.56 -6.30
CA VAL A 35 -22.02 5.51 -7.38
C VAL A 35 -20.57 6.03 -7.34
N ASN A 36 -19.98 6.17 -8.53
CA ASN A 36 -18.65 6.75 -8.65
C ASN A 36 -18.64 8.21 -8.19
N VAL A 37 -18.00 8.48 -7.07
CA VAL A 37 -17.92 9.80 -6.41
C VAL A 37 -17.42 10.88 -7.39
N SER A 38 -16.47 10.56 -8.26
CA SER A 38 -15.93 11.49 -9.25
C SER A 38 -16.97 11.90 -10.30
N SER A 39 -17.85 10.98 -10.72
CA SER A 39 -18.91 11.30 -11.67
C SER A 39 -19.99 12.19 -11.06
N VAL A 40 -20.33 11.96 -9.79
CA VAL A 40 -21.26 12.80 -9.03
C VAL A 40 -20.68 14.20 -8.82
N ALA A 41 -19.43 14.30 -8.42
CA ALA A 41 -18.74 15.58 -8.23
C ALA A 41 -18.72 16.42 -9.51
N ASN A 42 -18.41 15.80 -10.67
CA ASN A 42 -18.42 16.50 -11.94
C ASN A 42 -19.82 17.00 -12.32
N ARG A 43 -20.87 16.19 -12.08
CA ARG A 43 -22.25 16.63 -12.33
C ARG A 43 -22.67 17.77 -11.41
N VAL A 44 -22.24 17.75 -10.15
CA VAL A 44 -22.48 18.85 -9.21
C VAL A 44 -21.74 20.12 -9.65
N LYS A 45 -20.49 20.01 -10.10
CA LYS A 45 -19.74 21.15 -10.67
C LYS A 45 -20.47 21.75 -11.87
N GLU A 46 -20.91 20.92 -12.81
CA GLU A 46 -21.70 21.38 -13.98
C GLU A 46 -22.98 22.09 -13.55
N MET A 47 -23.71 21.59 -12.54
CA MET A 47 -24.90 22.25 -12.01
C MET A 47 -24.59 23.59 -11.32
N VAL A 48 -23.47 23.68 -10.60
CA VAL A 48 -23.02 24.92 -9.96
C VAL A 48 -22.63 25.96 -11.01
N ASP A 49 -21.87 25.54 -12.04
CA ASP A 49 -21.42 26.42 -13.12
C ASP A 49 -22.57 26.88 -14.05
N ALA A 50 -23.56 26.01 -14.23
CA ALA A 50 -24.75 26.33 -15.01
C ALA A 50 -25.75 27.25 -14.29
N ASN A 51 -25.57 27.47 -13.00
CA ASN A 51 -26.45 28.31 -12.20
C ASN A 51 -26.06 29.79 -12.29
N ASP A 52 -26.61 30.49 -13.25
CA ASP A 52 -26.36 31.92 -13.50
C ASP A 52 -27.42 32.81 -12.81
N ASN A 53 -27.80 32.45 -11.58
CA ASN A 53 -28.85 33.19 -10.87
C ASN A 53 -28.23 34.32 -10.03
N PRO A 54 -28.47 35.60 -10.39
CA PRO A 54 -27.84 36.75 -9.71
C PRO A 54 -28.26 36.89 -8.24
N SER A 55 -29.36 36.23 -7.84
CA SER A 55 -29.88 36.26 -6.47
C SER A 55 -29.30 35.18 -5.55
N CYS A 56 -28.62 34.18 -6.11
CA CYS A 56 -28.04 33.06 -5.34
C CYS A 56 -26.72 32.65 -5.94
N GLN A 57 -25.64 33.05 -5.29
CA GLN A 57 -24.28 32.71 -5.72
C GLN A 57 -23.91 31.36 -5.12
N LEU A 58 -23.82 30.32 -5.96
CA LEU A 58 -23.32 29.00 -5.56
C LEU A 58 -21.80 28.98 -5.68
N THR A 59 -21.15 28.56 -4.60
CA THR A 59 -19.69 28.43 -4.59
C THR A 59 -19.33 27.06 -4.05
N LEU A 60 -18.56 26.28 -4.82
CA LEU A 60 -18.02 25.01 -4.36
C LEU A 60 -16.91 25.28 -3.36
N THR A 61 -17.13 24.90 -2.10
CA THR A 61 -16.17 25.16 -1.02
C THR A 61 -15.20 24.00 -0.84
N TYR A 62 -15.67 22.77 -1.05
CA TYR A 62 -14.89 21.56 -0.83
C TYR A 62 -15.32 20.46 -1.78
N ASP A 63 -14.38 19.85 -2.46
CA ASP A 63 -14.58 18.71 -3.34
C ASP A 63 -13.73 17.52 -2.87
N ARG A 64 -14.40 16.55 -2.25
CA ARG A 64 -13.74 15.34 -1.77
C ARG A 64 -13.21 14.46 -2.91
N ALA A 65 -13.84 14.49 -4.09
CA ALA A 65 -13.39 13.69 -5.24
C ALA A 65 -12.05 14.18 -5.78
N GLU A 66 -11.85 15.50 -5.85
CA GLU A 66 -10.60 16.10 -6.30
C GLU A 66 -9.47 15.84 -5.30
N GLU A 67 -9.76 15.95 -4.00
CA GLU A 67 -8.81 15.63 -2.94
C GLU A 67 -8.40 14.15 -3.01
N GLN A 68 -9.35 13.22 -3.08
CA GLN A 68 -9.07 11.79 -3.22
C GLN A 68 -8.24 11.49 -4.47
N MET A 69 -8.52 12.12 -5.60
CA MET A 69 -7.75 11.93 -6.83
C MET A 69 -6.32 12.44 -6.70
N SER A 70 -6.12 13.58 -6.05
CA SER A 70 -4.79 14.13 -5.81
C SER A 70 -3.97 13.27 -4.83
N GLU A 71 -4.60 12.77 -3.78
CA GLU A 71 -3.99 11.80 -2.86
C GLU A 71 -3.60 10.51 -3.57
N PHE A 72 -4.50 9.99 -4.41
CA PHE A 72 -4.26 8.79 -5.21
C PHE A 72 -3.05 8.94 -6.14
N GLN A 73 -2.98 10.05 -6.89
CA GLN A 73 -1.83 10.36 -7.74
C GLN A 73 -0.53 10.46 -6.92
N THR A 74 -0.59 11.12 -5.79
CA THR A 74 0.57 11.27 -4.89
C THR A 74 1.05 9.91 -4.36
N LEU A 75 0.13 9.02 -3.98
CA LEU A 75 0.45 7.67 -3.53
C LEU A 75 1.07 6.83 -4.65
N ILE A 76 0.54 6.88 -5.87
CA ILE A 76 1.10 6.17 -7.04
C ILE A 76 2.54 6.65 -7.30
N ILE A 77 2.77 7.95 -7.33
CA ILE A 77 4.09 8.51 -7.58
C ILE A 77 5.08 8.11 -6.49
N ARG A 78 4.70 8.23 -5.22
CA ARG A 78 5.55 7.84 -4.08
C ARG A 78 5.85 6.34 -4.09
N SER A 79 4.86 5.49 -4.37
CA SER A 79 5.04 4.05 -4.49
C SER A 79 5.94 3.68 -5.66
N GLY A 80 5.77 4.35 -6.80
CA GLY A 80 6.63 4.18 -7.97
C GLY A 80 8.08 4.56 -7.70
N ILE A 81 8.31 5.70 -7.04
CA ILE A 81 9.66 6.14 -6.64
C ILE A 81 10.28 5.14 -5.65
N SER A 82 9.51 4.69 -4.65
CA SER A 82 9.98 3.69 -3.68
C SER A 82 10.37 2.38 -4.36
N LEU A 83 9.54 1.89 -5.28
CA LEU A 83 9.81 0.69 -6.07
C LEU A 83 11.07 0.85 -6.92
N LEU A 84 11.23 1.99 -7.59
CA LEU A 84 12.40 2.28 -8.42
C LEU A 84 13.68 2.35 -7.58
N LEU A 85 13.65 3.03 -6.44
CA LEU A 85 14.78 3.10 -5.52
C LEU A 85 15.17 1.71 -5.01
N LEU A 86 14.19 0.85 -4.73
CA LEU A 86 14.44 -0.50 -4.24
C LEU A 86 15.03 -1.39 -5.34
N LEU A 87 14.52 -1.33 -6.57
CA LEU A 87 15.10 -2.02 -7.72
C LEU A 87 16.53 -1.51 -8.01
N LEU A 88 16.76 -0.20 -7.88
CA LEU A 88 18.08 0.39 -8.01
C LEU A 88 19.04 -0.16 -6.93
N PHE A 89 18.59 -0.24 -5.68
CA PHE A 89 19.37 -0.81 -4.58
C PHE A 89 19.73 -2.28 -4.85
N VAL A 90 18.76 -3.08 -5.30
CA VAL A 90 18.98 -4.48 -5.69
C VAL A 90 20.01 -4.57 -6.80
N TYR A 91 19.90 -3.73 -7.81
CA TYR A 91 20.89 -3.67 -8.92
C TYR A 91 22.29 -3.30 -8.43
N LEU A 92 22.39 -2.26 -7.60
CA LEU A 92 23.67 -1.83 -7.04
C LEU A 92 24.33 -2.90 -6.16
N SER A 93 23.51 -3.65 -5.40
CA SER A 93 23.97 -4.70 -4.48
C SER A 93 24.53 -5.91 -5.26
N ARG A 94 23.85 -6.36 -6.29
CA ARG A 94 24.20 -7.57 -7.05
C ARG A 94 24.93 -7.29 -8.36
N ARG A 95 24.69 -6.13 -8.98
CA ARG A 95 25.28 -5.69 -10.24
C ARG A 95 25.06 -6.69 -11.38
N ASP A 96 23.95 -7.41 -11.34
CA ASP A 96 23.58 -8.44 -12.31
C ASP A 96 22.20 -8.15 -12.91
N TRP A 97 22.15 -7.89 -14.22
CA TRP A 97 20.92 -7.62 -14.94
C TRP A 97 19.94 -8.80 -14.93
N LYS A 98 20.46 -10.05 -14.97
CA LYS A 98 19.61 -11.24 -14.94
C LYS A 98 18.86 -11.34 -13.62
N TYR A 99 19.55 -11.08 -12.53
CA TYR A 99 18.95 -11.05 -11.19
C TYR A 99 17.87 -9.97 -11.07
N LEU A 100 18.17 -8.77 -11.57
CA LEU A 100 17.21 -7.67 -11.60
C LEU A 100 15.97 -8.03 -12.43
N CYS A 101 16.15 -8.62 -13.61
CA CYS A 101 15.04 -9.05 -14.46
C CYS A 101 14.17 -10.11 -13.79
N ILE A 102 14.76 -11.08 -13.08
CA ILE A 102 14.00 -12.09 -12.32
C ILE A 102 13.11 -11.42 -11.29
N ILE A 103 13.69 -10.53 -10.46
CA ILE A 103 12.92 -9.82 -9.42
C ILE A 103 11.84 -8.93 -10.04
N ALA A 104 12.19 -8.13 -11.06
CA ALA A 104 11.22 -7.25 -11.72
C ALA A 104 10.05 -8.03 -12.35
N THR A 105 10.34 -9.15 -13.02
CA THR A 105 9.31 -10.01 -13.62
C THR A 105 8.43 -10.67 -12.55
N THR A 106 9.02 -11.13 -11.45
CA THR A 106 8.27 -11.70 -10.32
C THR A 106 7.37 -10.67 -9.67
N LEU A 107 7.84 -9.43 -9.49
CA LEU A 107 7.03 -8.32 -8.98
C LEU A 107 5.88 -7.97 -9.92
N LEU A 108 6.16 -7.90 -11.22
CA LEU A 108 5.12 -7.63 -12.21
C LEU A 108 4.04 -8.72 -12.19
N ALA A 109 4.43 -9.99 -12.14
CA ALA A 109 3.50 -11.10 -12.02
C ALA A 109 2.66 -11.01 -10.74
N ASN A 110 3.27 -10.59 -9.63
CA ASN A 110 2.58 -10.38 -8.36
C ASN A 110 1.52 -9.28 -8.47
N ILE A 111 1.90 -8.09 -8.99
CA ILE A 111 0.98 -6.96 -9.16
C ILE A 111 -0.18 -7.35 -10.07
N LEU A 112 0.09 -7.99 -11.21
CA LEU A 112 -0.95 -8.41 -12.15
C LEU A 112 -1.92 -9.41 -11.51
N THR A 113 -1.41 -10.40 -10.77
CA THR A 113 -2.25 -11.38 -10.06
C THR A 113 -3.08 -10.72 -8.97
N ALA A 114 -2.49 -9.79 -8.21
CA ALA A 114 -3.20 -9.05 -7.17
C ALA A 114 -4.34 -8.21 -7.75
N VAL A 115 -4.11 -7.49 -8.86
CA VAL A 115 -5.14 -6.68 -9.54
C VAL A 115 -6.31 -7.55 -10.00
N ILE A 116 -6.05 -8.76 -10.54
CA ILE A 116 -7.11 -9.70 -10.92
C ILE A 116 -7.95 -10.10 -9.69
N LEU A 117 -7.31 -10.34 -8.55
CA LEU A 117 -8.03 -10.68 -7.32
C LEU A 117 -8.81 -9.50 -6.76
N TYR A 118 -8.29 -8.26 -6.84
CA TYR A 118 -9.04 -7.07 -6.42
C TYR A 118 -10.32 -6.92 -7.22
N TRP A 119 -10.24 -7.14 -8.53
CA TRP A 119 -11.43 -7.12 -9.39
C TRP A 119 -12.41 -8.26 -9.05
N LEU A 120 -11.90 -9.47 -8.75
CA LEU A 120 -12.73 -10.63 -8.40
C LEU A 120 -13.46 -10.47 -7.06
N PHE A 121 -12.82 -9.81 -6.08
CA PHE A 121 -13.39 -9.57 -4.75
C PHE A 121 -14.12 -8.22 -4.64
N ASP A 122 -14.28 -7.49 -5.76
CA ASP A 122 -14.94 -6.18 -5.82
C ASP A 122 -14.44 -5.18 -4.77
N LEU A 123 -13.09 -5.16 -4.59
CA LEU A 123 -12.47 -4.32 -3.58
C LEU A 123 -12.42 -2.86 -4.04
N ARG A 124 -12.91 -1.97 -3.19
CA ARG A 124 -12.94 -0.54 -3.47
C ARG A 124 -11.55 0.07 -3.24
N LEU A 125 -11.10 0.89 -4.20
CA LEU A 125 -9.83 1.61 -4.10
C LEU A 125 -10.05 2.92 -3.33
N HIS A 126 -9.73 2.89 -2.06
CA HIS A 126 -9.69 4.05 -1.16
C HIS A 126 -8.25 4.47 -0.86
N PRO A 127 -7.99 5.68 -0.36
CA PRO A 127 -6.65 6.09 0.07
C PRO A 127 -6.01 5.10 1.06
N PHE A 128 -6.78 4.55 2.00
CA PHE A 128 -6.30 3.55 2.95
C PHE A 128 -5.95 2.21 2.28
N SER A 129 -6.75 1.74 1.33
CA SER A 129 -6.44 0.52 0.59
C SER A 129 -5.19 0.68 -0.27
N MET A 130 -4.96 1.86 -0.84
CA MET A 130 -3.73 2.18 -1.57
C MET A 130 -2.49 2.21 -0.67
N ALA A 131 -2.63 2.72 0.56
CA ALA A 131 -1.57 2.62 1.56
C ALA A 131 -1.24 1.15 1.87
N GLY A 132 -2.24 0.27 1.95
CA GLY A 132 -2.08 -1.18 2.10
C GLY A 132 -1.27 -1.80 0.95
N ILE A 133 -1.59 -1.45 -0.29
CA ILE A 133 -0.83 -1.89 -1.47
C ILE A 133 0.64 -1.43 -1.35
N THR A 134 0.88 -0.17 -1.00
CA THR A 134 2.23 0.39 -0.90
C THR A 134 3.06 -0.32 0.16
N VAL A 135 2.49 -0.59 1.34
CA VAL A 135 3.16 -1.33 2.43
C VAL A 135 3.43 -2.77 2.00
N SER A 136 2.45 -3.43 1.39
CA SER A 136 2.60 -4.82 0.96
C SER A 136 3.66 -4.99 -0.13
N LEU A 137 3.84 -4.02 -1.04
CA LEU A 137 4.90 -4.06 -2.06
C LEU A 137 6.30 -4.21 -1.43
N GLY A 138 6.58 -3.52 -0.32
CA GLY A 138 7.84 -3.69 0.40
C GLY A 138 8.02 -5.13 0.90
N LEU A 139 7.00 -5.69 1.55
CA LEU A 139 7.02 -7.07 2.07
C LEU A 139 7.15 -8.12 0.95
N ILE A 140 6.51 -7.88 -0.19
CA ILE A 140 6.59 -8.75 -1.38
C ILE A 140 8.02 -8.79 -1.92
N ILE A 141 8.66 -7.64 -2.01
CA ILE A 141 10.01 -7.54 -2.56
C ILE A 141 11.00 -8.27 -1.66
N ASP A 142 10.92 -8.07 -0.34
CA ASP A 142 11.80 -8.72 0.62
C ASP A 142 11.68 -10.26 0.54
N SER A 143 10.45 -10.77 0.49
CA SER A 143 10.20 -12.21 0.35
C SER A 143 10.67 -12.76 -1.00
N THR A 144 10.49 -12.00 -2.08
CA THR A 144 10.95 -12.38 -3.42
C THR A 144 12.48 -12.44 -3.46
N ILE A 145 13.18 -11.46 -2.90
CA ILE A 145 14.64 -11.44 -2.83
C ILE A 145 15.16 -12.68 -2.07
N VAL A 146 14.60 -12.94 -0.88
CA VAL A 146 15.01 -14.08 -0.06
C VAL A 146 14.78 -15.40 -0.80
N MET A 147 13.63 -15.55 -1.47
CA MET A 147 13.33 -16.77 -2.23
C MET A 147 14.25 -16.97 -3.44
N VAL A 148 14.46 -15.92 -4.23
CA VAL A 148 15.34 -15.96 -5.40
C VAL A 148 16.79 -16.24 -4.99
N ASP A 149 17.28 -15.59 -3.93
CA ASP A 149 18.64 -15.82 -3.43
C ASP A 149 18.83 -17.24 -2.95
N HIS A 150 17.95 -17.72 -2.09
CA HIS A 150 18.06 -19.07 -1.54
C HIS A 150 17.94 -20.14 -2.64
N TYR A 151 16.96 -19.99 -3.54
CA TYR A 151 16.74 -20.97 -4.60
C TYR A 151 17.88 -20.96 -5.63
N SER A 152 18.45 -19.79 -5.94
CA SER A 152 19.60 -19.69 -6.86
C SER A 152 20.86 -20.34 -6.30
N TYR A 153 21.02 -20.40 -4.97
CA TYR A 153 22.15 -21.03 -4.30
C TYR A 153 21.92 -22.53 -4.04
N SER A 154 20.82 -22.86 -3.39
CA SER A 154 20.60 -24.21 -2.84
C SER A 154 19.74 -25.11 -3.73
N ARG A 155 19.01 -24.55 -4.71
CA ARG A 155 18.05 -25.26 -5.58
C ARG A 155 16.99 -26.06 -4.80
N ASN A 156 16.71 -25.65 -3.55
CA ASN A 156 15.70 -26.27 -2.69
C ASN A 156 14.71 -25.21 -2.16
N PHE A 157 13.61 -25.66 -1.57
CA PHE A 157 12.55 -24.81 -1.03
C PHE A 157 12.75 -24.49 0.47
N GLY A 158 13.95 -24.64 1.03
CA GLY A 158 14.18 -24.44 2.46
C GLY A 158 13.79 -23.05 2.97
N ALA A 159 14.04 -21.99 2.19
CA ALA A 159 13.65 -20.64 2.56
C ALA A 159 12.13 -20.43 2.55
N PHE A 160 11.38 -21.22 1.77
CA PHE A 160 9.93 -21.07 1.65
C PHE A 160 9.21 -21.21 2.98
N HIS A 161 9.61 -22.15 3.83
CA HIS A 161 9.01 -22.33 5.15
C HIS A 161 9.21 -21.12 6.07
N GLY A 162 10.38 -20.48 5.99
CA GLY A 162 10.65 -19.25 6.73
C GLY A 162 9.80 -18.08 6.24
N ILE A 163 9.68 -17.93 4.92
CA ILE A 163 8.85 -16.88 4.29
C ILE A 163 7.36 -17.12 4.63
N LEU A 164 6.90 -18.37 4.54
CA LEU A 164 5.54 -18.76 4.90
C LEU A 164 5.24 -18.38 6.36
N GLY A 165 6.11 -18.74 7.29
CA GLY A 165 5.94 -18.38 8.71
C GLY A 165 5.86 -16.88 8.94
N ALA A 166 6.76 -16.10 8.33
CA ALA A 166 6.76 -14.65 8.43
C ALA A 166 5.49 -14.02 7.87
N MET A 167 5.02 -14.47 6.70
CA MET A 167 3.79 -13.96 6.08
C MET A 167 2.55 -14.37 6.86
N LEU A 168 2.47 -15.61 7.37
CA LEU A 168 1.34 -16.05 8.19
C LEU A 168 1.24 -15.26 9.51
N THR A 169 2.36 -14.91 10.13
CA THR A 169 2.33 -14.06 11.34
C THR A 169 1.83 -12.66 11.03
N THR A 170 2.21 -12.08 9.89
CA THR A 170 1.73 -10.77 9.45
C THR A 170 0.23 -10.81 9.12
N ILE A 171 -0.22 -11.82 8.39
CA ILE A 171 -1.65 -12.04 8.09
C ILE A 171 -2.43 -12.23 9.40
N GLY A 172 -1.93 -13.06 10.32
CA GLY A 172 -2.55 -13.29 11.61
C GLY A 172 -2.69 -12.02 12.45
N SER A 173 -1.70 -11.13 12.43
CA SER A 173 -1.79 -9.84 13.11
C SER A 173 -2.82 -8.89 12.49
N LEU A 174 -3.02 -8.95 11.18
CA LEU A 174 -4.01 -8.11 10.49
C LEU A 174 -5.45 -8.60 10.68
N ILE A 175 -5.65 -9.92 10.87
CA ILE A 175 -6.98 -10.48 11.14
C ILE A 175 -7.59 -9.89 12.42
N ILE A 176 -6.79 -9.40 13.37
CA ILE A 176 -7.26 -8.79 14.61
C ILE A 176 -8.17 -7.57 14.36
N ILE A 177 -8.04 -6.93 13.18
CA ILE A 177 -8.85 -5.78 12.76
C ILE A 177 -10.35 -6.12 12.66
N VAL A 178 -10.68 -7.40 12.42
CA VAL A 178 -12.06 -7.86 12.36
C VAL A 178 -12.79 -7.65 13.70
N TRP A 179 -12.08 -7.68 14.82
CA TRP A 179 -12.61 -7.46 16.16
C TRP A 179 -12.55 -6.02 16.65
N LEU A 180 -12.11 -5.08 15.82
CA LEU A 180 -12.07 -3.66 16.17
C LEU A 180 -13.50 -3.05 16.23
N PRO A 181 -13.68 -1.97 17.02
CA PRO A 181 -14.91 -1.18 17.01
C PRO A 181 -15.24 -0.63 15.61
N GLU A 182 -16.53 -0.51 15.29
CA GLU A 182 -17.00 -0.18 13.93
C GLU A 182 -16.43 1.12 13.36
N PHE A 183 -16.20 2.13 14.20
CA PHE A 183 -15.66 3.43 13.74
C PHE A 183 -14.21 3.36 13.22
N LEU A 184 -13.41 2.40 13.69
CA LEU A 184 -12.04 2.15 13.20
C LEU A 184 -12.02 1.06 12.13
N LYS A 185 -13.01 0.17 12.16
CA LYS A 185 -13.08 -0.99 11.30
C LYS A 185 -13.25 -0.59 9.83
N ASN A 186 -14.09 0.40 9.53
CA ASN A 186 -14.42 0.75 8.14
C ASN A 186 -13.20 1.12 7.30
N ASP A 187 -12.29 1.94 7.83
CA ASP A 187 -11.10 2.40 7.10
C ASP A 187 -9.98 1.35 7.10
N LEU A 188 -9.80 0.64 8.23
CA LEU A 188 -8.74 -0.34 8.40
C LEU A 188 -9.08 -1.71 7.79
N TYR A 189 -10.35 -2.01 7.56
CA TYR A 189 -10.80 -3.26 6.96
C TYR A 189 -10.30 -3.41 5.53
N ASP A 190 -10.53 -2.41 4.69
CA ASP A 190 -10.08 -2.40 3.30
C ASP A 190 -8.55 -2.44 3.20
N PHE A 191 -7.85 -1.66 4.05
CA PHE A 191 -6.39 -1.74 4.18
C PHE A 191 -5.91 -3.16 4.45
N SER A 192 -6.51 -3.83 5.43
CA SER A 192 -6.08 -5.16 5.86
C SER A 192 -6.33 -6.22 4.81
N TRP A 193 -7.51 -6.20 4.19
CA TRP A 193 -7.82 -7.13 3.11
C TRP A 193 -6.89 -6.97 1.92
N MET A 194 -6.56 -5.73 1.55
CA MET A 194 -5.58 -5.48 0.49
C MET A 194 -4.21 -6.07 0.83
N VAL A 195 -3.73 -5.87 2.06
CA VAL A 195 -2.44 -6.43 2.49
C VAL A 195 -2.47 -7.95 2.54
N ILE A 196 -3.53 -8.54 3.09
CA ILE A 196 -3.69 -10.01 3.18
C ILE A 196 -3.69 -10.64 1.80
N ILE A 197 -4.44 -10.10 0.85
CA ILE A 197 -4.48 -10.60 -0.53
C ILE A 197 -3.12 -10.47 -1.18
N ASN A 198 -2.45 -9.34 -1.04
CA ASN A 198 -1.12 -9.14 -1.58
C ASN A 198 -0.10 -10.14 -1.02
N LEU A 199 -0.13 -10.39 0.29
CA LEU A 199 0.78 -11.35 0.92
C LEU A 199 0.47 -12.80 0.49
N ALA A 200 -0.81 -13.15 0.35
CA ALA A 200 -1.20 -14.48 -0.15
C ALA A 200 -0.75 -14.69 -1.60
N VAL A 201 -0.95 -13.69 -2.46
CA VAL A 201 -0.46 -13.70 -3.85
C VAL A 201 1.06 -13.78 -3.88
N ALA A 202 1.74 -12.99 -3.05
CA ALA A 202 3.20 -13.00 -2.96
C ALA A 202 3.76 -14.38 -2.61
N LEU A 203 3.09 -15.07 -1.69
CA LEU A 203 3.47 -16.42 -1.30
C LEU A 203 3.35 -17.39 -2.48
N LEU A 204 2.23 -17.34 -3.21
CA LEU A 204 2.01 -18.18 -4.39
C LEU A 204 3.03 -17.87 -5.51
N VAL A 205 3.24 -16.60 -5.80
CA VAL A 205 4.18 -16.16 -6.82
C VAL A 205 5.62 -16.51 -6.42
N ALA A 206 6.02 -16.31 -5.17
CA ALA A 206 7.33 -16.70 -4.68
C ALA A 206 7.56 -18.22 -4.75
N ALA A 207 6.53 -19.02 -4.49
CA ALA A 207 6.63 -20.48 -4.56
C ALA A 207 6.70 -21.02 -6.00
N LEU A 208 5.94 -20.43 -6.93
CA LEU A 208 5.78 -20.97 -8.28
C LEU A 208 6.64 -20.23 -9.30
N PHE A 209 6.56 -18.89 -9.34
CA PHE A 209 7.23 -18.07 -10.35
C PHE A 209 8.73 -17.88 -10.10
N ALA A 210 9.14 -17.64 -8.86
CA ALA A 210 10.54 -17.38 -8.57
C ALA A 210 11.43 -18.59 -8.92
N PRO A 211 11.13 -19.84 -8.53
CA PRO A 211 11.90 -21.02 -8.92
C PRO A 211 11.87 -21.27 -10.43
N ALA A 212 10.68 -21.09 -11.06
CA ALA A 212 10.54 -21.30 -12.51
C ALA A 212 11.41 -20.31 -13.31
N LEU A 213 11.44 -19.03 -12.94
CA LEU A 213 12.27 -18.02 -13.61
C LEU A 213 13.75 -18.26 -13.39
N VAL A 214 14.17 -18.56 -12.16
CA VAL A 214 15.58 -18.89 -11.85
C VAL A 214 16.05 -20.09 -12.64
N SER A 215 15.22 -21.13 -12.77
CA SER A 215 15.51 -22.34 -13.55
C SER A 215 15.60 -22.03 -15.05
N ARG A 216 14.61 -21.29 -15.58
CA ARG A 216 14.54 -20.94 -17.01
C ARG A 216 15.70 -20.05 -17.47
N MET A 217 16.11 -19.10 -16.64
CA MET A 217 17.22 -18.20 -16.94
C MET A 217 18.60 -18.81 -16.64
N ASN A 218 18.67 -20.08 -16.20
CA ASN A 218 19.89 -20.75 -15.74
C ASN A 218 20.72 -19.87 -14.80
N TYR A 219 20.02 -19.12 -13.94
CA TYR A 219 20.68 -18.23 -13.01
C TYR A 219 21.20 -19.04 -11.81
N THR A 220 22.49 -18.89 -11.54
CA THR A 220 23.14 -19.46 -10.35
C THR A 220 23.94 -18.36 -9.68
N SER A 221 23.71 -18.13 -8.41
CA SER A 221 24.39 -17.06 -7.64
C SER A 221 25.93 -17.23 -7.63
N LEU A 222 26.41 -18.43 -7.87
CA LEU A 222 27.85 -18.74 -8.01
C LEU A 222 28.45 -18.15 -9.29
N GLN A 223 27.62 -17.85 -10.31
CA GLN A 223 28.05 -17.21 -11.55
C GLN A 223 28.04 -15.66 -11.47
N ALA A 224 27.30 -15.09 -10.54
CA ALA A 224 27.44 -13.69 -10.21
C ALA A 224 28.86 -13.49 -9.66
N GLY A 225 29.71 -12.86 -10.46
CA GLY A 225 31.15 -12.74 -10.21
C GLY A 225 31.44 -12.41 -8.75
N LYS A 226 32.54 -13.00 -8.25
CA LYS A 226 33.00 -12.83 -6.84
C LYS A 226 32.67 -11.43 -6.36
N PRO A 227 31.98 -11.27 -5.23
CA PRO A 227 31.65 -9.94 -4.73
C PRO A 227 32.95 -9.16 -4.62
N ARG A 228 33.10 -8.14 -5.47
CA ARG A 228 34.19 -7.18 -5.32
C ARG A 228 33.89 -6.51 -3.97
N HIS A 229 34.55 -6.98 -2.94
CA HIS A 229 34.53 -6.38 -1.62
C HIS A 229 34.83 -4.89 -1.77
N LEU A 230 33.77 -4.08 -1.79
CA LEU A 230 33.90 -2.66 -1.61
C LEU A 230 34.71 -2.48 -0.31
N GLN A 231 35.76 -1.69 -0.36
CA GLN A 231 36.61 -1.41 0.81
C GLN A 231 35.79 -0.99 2.04
N PHE A 232 34.63 -0.41 1.79
CA PHE A 232 33.65 -0.03 2.80
C PHE A 232 33.06 -1.24 3.58
N VAL A 233 32.70 -2.33 2.89
CA VAL A 233 32.19 -3.56 3.53
C VAL A 233 33.27 -4.22 4.37
N ARG A 234 34.54 -4.13 3.95
CA ARG A 234 35.68 -4.68 4.70
C ARG A 234 35.89 -3.92 6.04
N GLY A 235 35.68 -2.60 6.04
CA GLY A 235 35.69 -1.81 7.28
C GLY A 235 34.60 -2.22 8.26
N TRP A 236 33.38 -2.40 7.76
CA TRP A 236 32.22 -2.84 8.55
C TRP A 236 32.37 -4.27 9.08
N THR A 237 32.87 -5.20 8.27
CA THR A 237 33.12 -6.59 8.73
C THR A 237 34.19 -6.66 9.79
N MET A 238 35.24 -5.85 9.68
CA MET A 238 36.25 -5.75 10.75
C MET A 238 35.68 -5.14 12.05
N PHE A 239 34.86 -4.10 11.91
CA PHE A 239 34.18 -3.49 13.06
C PHE A 239 33.22 -4.46 13.73
N TYR A 240 32.40 -5.17 12.93
CA TYR A 240 31.50 -6.20 13.42
C TYR A 240 32.21 -7.36 14.07
N ALA A 241 33.31 -7.88 13.48
CA ALA A 241 34.11 -8.95 14.04
C ALA A 241 34.76 -8.53 15.39
N LYS A 242 35.18 -7.26 15.49
CA LYS A 242 35.72 -6.70 16.77
C LYS A 242 34.61 -6.60 17.82
N TYR A 243 33.41 -6.14 17.41
CA TYR A 243 32.27 -6.03 18.32
C TYR A 243 31.81 -7.40 18.84
N VAL A 244 31.68 -8.39 17.97
CA VAL A 244 31.31 -9.78 18.33
C VAL A 244 32.33 -10.38 19.28
N ARG A 245 33.64 -10.18 19.02
CA ARG A 245 34.70 -10.66 19.90
C ARG A 245 34.61 -10.04 21.30
N ILE A 246 34.31 -8.75 21.40
CA ILE A 246 34.13 -8.06 22.68
C ILE A 246 32.91 -8.61 23.42
N CYS A 247 31.78 -8.82 22.70
CA CYS A 247 30.59 -9.40 23.30
C CYS A 247 30.80 -10.83 23.78
N GLN A 248 31.46 -11.68 23.00
CA GLN A 248 31.75 -13.05 23.39
C GLN A 248 32.70 -13.10 24.61
N HIS A 249 33.67 -12.23 24.67
CA HIS A 249 34.58 -12.17 25.81
C HIS A 249 33.92 -11.68 27.11
N ARG A 250 32.86 -10.89 26.99
CA ARG A 250 32.08 -10.38 28.13
C ARG A 250 31.04 -11.38 28.64
N ILE A 251 30.40 -12.11 27.72
CA ILE A 251 29.38 -13.13 28.06
C ILE A 251 30.04 -14.38 28.66
N GLY A 252 31.24 -14.76 28.22
CA GLY A 252 32.00 -15.89 28.81
C GLY A 252 32.57 -15.64 30.19
N ARG A 253 32.35 -14.47 30.80
CA ARG A 253 32.84 -14.08 32.15
C ARG A 253 31.75 -14.02 33.21
N TRP A 254 30.55 -14.43 32.90
CA TRP A 254 29.49 -14.60 33.91
C TRP A 254 29.56 -16.04 34.42
N PRO A 255 29.69 -16.22 35.79
CA PRO A 255 29.73 -17.54 36.40
C PRO A 255 28.41 -18.28 36.30
#